data_c1222c8a110e0b1e6b59ab5f2db20590
#
_entry.id   c1222c8a110e0b1e6b59ab5f2db20590
#
_cell.length_a   1.000
_cell.length_b   1.000
_cell.length_c   1.000
_cell.angle_alpha   90.00
_cell.angle_beta   90.00
_cell.angle_gamma   90.00
#
_symmetry.space_group_name_H-M   'P 1'
#
loop_
_entity.id
_entity.type
_entity.pdbx_description
1 polymer ?
#
loop_
_entity_poly.entity_id
_entity_poly.type
_entity_poly.pdbx_seq_one_letter_code
_entity_poly.pdbx_strand_id
1 'polypeptide(L)'
;MKLIIISGFLGSGKTTLLLGLVRLLTAGGEHKFVVLENEVGEISIDGALLQAEGLQVRELFSGCVCCQLAGDLVVTLREIAAALAPDAVILEASGLAKVESILETLDRYCREVDGVLVITLADLERHELYLEEPMPFVINQVSRADLVVLNKTDSGGEELVRALEERLAELNPRAGLIKASALHGSNLEQVAEKVGVWMRTTS
;
A
#
# COMPACT_ATOMS: atom_id res chain seq x y z
N MET A 1 0.31 -12.07 -12.65
CA MET A 1 1.02 -11.64 -11.40
C MET A 1 0.08 -10.84 -10.51
N LYS A 2 0.27 -10.88 -9.20
CA LYS A 2 -0.54 -10.12 -8.24
C LYS A 2 -0.01 -8.70 -8.04
N LEU A 3 -0.88 -7.77 -7.60
CA LEU A 3 -0.51 -6.40 -7.29
C LEU A 3 -0.97 -6.04 -5.88
N ILE A 4 -0.07 -5.53 -5.05
CA ILE A 4 -0.37 -4.99 -3.73
C ILE A 4 -0.23 -3.48 -3.81
N ILE A 5 -1.29 -2.74 -3.49
CA ILE A 5 -1.27 -1.28 -3.48
C ILE A 5 -1.23 -0.83 -2.02
N ILE A 6 -0.17 -0.11 -1.64
CA ILE A 6 -0.06 0.54 -0.33
C ILE A 6 -0.46 2.01 -0.53
N SER A 7 -1.56 2.41 0.08
CA SER A 7 -2.10 3.76 0.03
C SER A 7 -2.24 4.36 1.43
N GLY A 8 -2.54 5.64 1.51
CA GLY A 8 -2.68 6.38 2.75
C GLY A 8 -2.12 7.79 2.61
N PHE A 9 -2.54 8.72 3.46
CA PHE A 9 -2.14 10.11 3.39
C PHE A 9 -0.63 10.32 3.55
N LEU A 10 -0.15 11.50 3.19
CA LEU A 10 1.26 11.89 3.34
C LEU A 10 1.72 11.74 4.81
N GLY A 11 2.86 11.09 5.02
CA GLY A 11 3.41 10.85 6.35
C GLY A 11 2.72 9.76 7.18
N SER A 12 1.76 9.02 6.62
CA SER A 12 1.06 7.93 7.33
C SER A 12 1.93 6.70 7.63
N GLY A 13 3.16 6.65 7.10
CA GLY A 13 4.10 5.54 7.31
C GLY A 13 4.05 4.46 6.24
N LYS A 14 3.60 4.78 4.99
CA LYS A 14 3.54 3.82 3.87
C LYS A 14 4.87 3.16 3.60
N THR A 15 5.92 3.94 3.39
CA THR A 15 7.28 3.45 3.13
C THR A 15 7.80 2.60 4.29
N THR A 16 7.55 3.03 5.54
CA THR A 16 7.95 2.26 6.73
C THR A 16 7.24 0.91 6.80
N LEU A 17 5.91 0.89 6.53
CA LEU A 17 5.16 -0.36 6.44
C LEU A 17 5.67 -1.23 5.30
N LEU A 18 5.89 -0.67 4.12
CA LEU A 18 6.39 -1.37 2.94
C LEU A 18 7.70 -2.09 3.26
N LEU A 19 8.68 -1.39 3.81
CA LEU A 19 9.97 -1.96 4.22
C LEU A 19 9.81 -3.12 5.21
N GLY A 20 8.99 -2.93 6.23
CA GLY A 20 8.71 -3.97 7.22
C GLY A 20 8.01 -5.20 6.61
N LEU A 21 7.03 -4.98 5.75
CA LEU A 21 6.32 -6.07 5.06
C LEU A 21 7.23 -6.85 4.12
N VAL A 22 8.02 -6.15 3.32
CA VAL A 22 8.93 -6.80 2.38
C VAL A 22 9.91 -7.72 3.12
N ARG A 23 10.50 -7.28 4.23
CA ARG A 23 11.37 -8.12 5.06
C ARG A 23 10.68 -9.38 5.54
N LEU A 24 9.45 -9.25 6.03
CA LEU A 24 8.67 -10.39 6.52
C LEU A 24 8.26 -11.35 5.40
N LEU A 25 7.84 -10.82 4.25
CA LEU A 25 7.37 -11.61 3.12
C LEU A 25 8.52 -12.33 2.38
N THR A 26 9.74 -11.76 2.39
CA THR A 26 10.91 -12.35 1.73
C THR A 26 11.70 -13.28 2.64
N ALA A 27 11.53 -13.21 3.95
CA ALA A 27 12.24 -14.07 4.91
C ALA A 27 12.08 -15.58 4.64
N GLY A 28 10.96 -16.01 4.02
CA GLY A 28 10.69 -17.39 3.62
C GLY A 28 11.27 -17.79 2.26
N GLY A 29 11.73 -16.85 1.44
CA GLY A 29 12.28 -17.09 0.10
C GLY A 29 11.29 -17.69 -0.92
N GLU A 30 10.00 -17.74 -0.59
CA GLU A 30 8.98 -18.43 -1.40
C GLU A 30 8.48 -17.60 -2.58
N HIS A 31 8.59 -16.26 -2.52
CA HIS A 31 8.00 -15.37 -3.49
C HIS A 31 8.98 -14.31 -4.01
N LYS A 32 8.84 -13.99 -5.29
CA LYS A 32 9.60 -12.93 -5.96
C LYS A 32 8.77 -11.65 -6.02
N PHE A 33 9.21 -10.63 -5.33
CA PHE A 33 8.57 -9.31 -5.30
C PHE A 33 9.34 -8.28 -6.13
N VAL A 34 8.60 -7.35 -6.73
CA VAL A 34 9.12 -6.10 -7.29
C VAL A 34 8.43 -4.95 -6.58
N VAL A 35 9.17 -3.93 -6.18
CA VAL A 35 8.63 -2.73 -5.55
C VAL A 35 8.59 -1.60 -6.56
N LEU A 36 7.46 -0.91 -6.67
CA LEU A 36 7.27 0.32 -7.41
C LEU A 36 6.99 1.46 -6.44
N GLU A 37 7.87 2.43 -6.41
CA GLU A 37 7.70 3.67 -5.65
C GLU A 37 7.21 4.78 -6.58
N ASN A 38 6.18 5.49 -6.15
CA ASN A 38 5.58 6.58 -6.90
C ASN A 38 5.81 7.91 -6.16
N GLU A 39 7.07 8.29 -5.93
CA GLU A 39 7.42 9.61 -5.43
C GLU A 39 8.12 10.45 -6.50
N VAL A 40 7.61 11.68 -6.68
CA VAL A 40 8.20 12.69 -7.55
C VAL A 40 9.16 13.53 -6.70
N GLY A 41 10.47 13.36 -6.90
CA GLY A 41 11.39 14.46 -6.62
C GLY A 41 12.51 14.31 -5.61
N GLU A 42 12.67 13.21 -4.89
CA GLU A 42 13.89 12.99 -4.10
C GLU A 42 14.42 11.58 -4.30
N ILE A 43 15.74 11.44 -4.33
CA ILE A 43 16.42 10.14 -4.38
C ILE A 43 15.96 9.34 -3.16
N SER A 44 15.16 8.32 -3.41
CA SER A 44 14.63 7.46 -2.36
C SER A 44 15.81 6.77 -1.66
N ILE A 45 16.06 7.18 -0.42
CA ILE A 45 17.03 6.52 0.47
C ILE A 45 16.65 5.04 0.65
N ASP A 46 15.38 4.75 0.45
CA ASP A 46 14.76 3.45 0.68
C ASP A 46 15.01 2.45 -0.44
N GLY A 47 15.16 2.92 -1.70
CA GLY A 47 15.52 2.08 -2.84
C GLY A 47 16.85 1.36 -2.67
N ALA A 48 17.85 2.03 -2.09
CA ALA A 48 19.15 1.44 -1.80
C ALA A 48 19.07 0.37 -0.69
N LEU A 49 18.19 0.58 0.30
CA LEU A 49 17.97 -0.36 1.39
C LEU A 49 17.26 -1.63 0.91
N LEU A 50 16.24 -1.47 0.07
CA LEU A 50 15.52 -2.58 -0.54
C LEU A 50 16.40 -3.39 -1.50
N GLN A 51 17.27 -2.74 -2.27
CA GLN A 51 18.25 -3.42 -3.12
C GLN A 51 19.27 -4.22 -2.29
N ALA A 52 19.67 -3.72 -1.12
CA ALA A 52 20.57 -4.44 -0.23
C ALA A 52 19.95 -5.73 0.32
N GLU A 53 18.62 -5.84 0.34
CA GLU A 53 17.87 -7.05 0.74
C GLU A 53 17.58 -7.99 -0.45
N GLY A 54 18.17 -7.75 -1.63
CA GLY A 54 18.04 -8.61 -2.82
C GLY A 54 16.77 -8.37 -3.63
N LEU A 55 16.04 -7.29 -3.35
CA LEU A 55 14.83 -6.91 -4.06
C LEU A 55 15.16 -6.07 -5.30
N GLN A 56 14.37 -6.26 -6.35
CA GLN A 56 14.42 -5.37 -7.51
C GLN A 56 13.49 -4.19 -7.29
N VAL A 57 14.06 -3.02 -7.04
CA VAL A 57 13.33 -1.75 -6.94
C VAL A 57 13.33 -1.10 -8.31
N ARG A 58 12.16 -0.69 -8.77
CA ARG A 58 12.00 0.18 -9.94
C ARG A 58 11.29 1.45 -9.53
N GLU A 59 11.93 2.57 -9.80
CA GLU A 59 11.33 3.89 -9.62
C GLU A 59 10.44 4.21 -10.83
N LEU A 60 9.22 4.66 -10.57
CA LEU A 60 8.37 5.24 -11.61
C LEU A 60 8.78 6.70 -11.83
N PHE A 61 9.60 6.96 -12.83
CA PHE A 61 9.87 8.31 -13.28
C PHE A 61 8.66 8.87 -14.03
N SER A 62 7.79 9.61 -13.35
CA SER A 62 6.73 10.34 -14.01
C SER A 62 6.79 11.83 -13.69
N GLY A 63 7.06 12.60 -14.74
CA GLY A 63 6.80 14.02 -14.71
C GLY A 63 5.30 14.30 -14.66
N CYS A 64 4.84 15.01 -13.63
CA CYS A 64 3.57 15.71 -13.48
C CYS A 64 2.25 14.94 -13.58
N VAL A 65 1.66 14.74 -12.38
CA VAL A 65 0.25 14.91 -11.96
C VAL A 65 -0.85 14.10 -12.68
N CYS A 66 -1.42 13.19 -11.92
CA CYS A 66 -2.80 12.65 -11.90
C CYS A 66 -3.36 11.90 -13.13
N CYS A 67 -3.11 12.28 -14.37
CA CYS A 67 -3.70 11.61 -15.54
C CYS A 67 -2.72 10.84 -16.42
N GLN A 68 -1.44 11.15 -16.40
CA GLN A 68 -0.38 10.39 -17.10
C GLN A 68 0.05 9.15 -16.34
N LEU A 69 0.01 9.20 -15.00
CA LEU A 69 0.43 8.11 -14.10
C LEU A 69 -0.26 6.75 -14.37
N ALA A 70 -1.52 6.76 -14.74
CA ALA A 70 -2.27 5.51 -14.93
C ALA A 70 -1.81 4.76 -16.21
N GLY A 71 -1.49 5.49 -17.28
CA GLY A 71 -0.96 4.91 -18.52
C GLY A 71 0.46 4.36 -18.32
N ASP A 72 1.31 5.13 -17.66
CA ASP A 72 2.71 4.76 -17.39
C ASP A 72 2.78 3.56 -16.45
N LEU A 73 1.89 3.48 -15.45
CA LEU A 73 1.78 2.33 -14.56
C LEU A 73 1.46 1.04 -15.34
N VAL A 74 0.50 1.06 -16.27
CA VAL A 74 0.14 -0.12 -17.08
C VAL A 74 1.33 -0.57 -17.93
N VAL A 75 2.03 0.36 -18.57
CA VAL A 75 3.22 0.06 -19.38
C VAL A 75 4.31 -0.57 -18.50
N THR A 76 4.60 0.03 -17.35
CA THR A 76 5.61 -0.47 -16.41
C THR A 76 5.26 -1.87 -15.88
N LEU A 77 4.00 -2.12 -15.53
CA LEU A 77 3.56 -3.44 -15.07
C LEU A 77 3.70 -4.51 -16.15
N ARG A 78 3.42 -4.18 -17.41
CA ARG A 78 3.65 -5.08 -18.55
C ARG A 78 5.13 -5.40 -18.76
N GLU A 79 5.99 -4.38 -18.69
CA GLU A 79 7.43 -4.56 -18.79
C GLU A 79 7.97 -5.44 -17.66
N ILE A 80 7.52 -5.21 -16.43
CA ILE A 80 7.88 -6.03 -15.27
C ILE A 80 7.42 -7.48 -15.45
N ALA A 81 6.18 -7.69 -15.87
CA ALA A 81 5.65 -9.02 -16.12
C ALA A 81 6.47 -9.76 -17.17
N ALA A 82 6.81 -9.09 -18.28
CA ALA A 82 7.57 -9.68 -19.38
C ALA A 82 9.05 -9.96 -19.03
N ALA A 83 9.70 -9.04 -18.33
CA ALA A 83 11.13 -9.12 -18.05
C ALA A 83 11.48 -9.92 -16.80
N LEU A 84 10.65 -9.84 -15.77
CA LEU A 84 10.98 -10.36 -14.44
C LEU A 84 10.07 -11.49 -13.99
N ALA A 85 8.84 -11.57 -14.52
CA ALA A 85 7.81 -12.55 -14.13
C ALA A 85 7.73 -12.73 -12.60
N PRO A 86 7.46 -11.64 -11.82
CA PRO A 86 7.37 -11.73 -10.38
C PRO A 86 6.05 -12.37 -9.96
N ASP A 87 6.01 -12.93 -8.74
CA ASP A 87 4.76 -13.41 -8.12
C ASP A 87 3.85 -12.23 -7.79
N ALA A 88 4.43 -11.14 -7.27
CA ALA A 88 3.70 -9.91 -7.01
C ALA A 88 4.56 -8.65 -7.19
N VAL A 89 3.83 -7.55 -7.50
CA VAL A 89 4.36 -6.19 -7.46
C VAL A 89 3.75 -5.46 -6.26
N ILE A 90 4.55 -4.72 -5.52
CA ILE A 90 4.09 -3.85 -4.44
C ILE A 90 4.23 -2.41 -4.94
N LEU A 91 3.10 -1.72 -5.06
CA LEU A 91 3.04 -0.31 -5.47
C LEU A 91 2.82 0.57 -4.25
N GLU A 92 3.75 1.45 -3.94
CA GLU A 92 3.51 2.55 -3.02
C GLU A 92 2.84 3.70 -3.77
N ALA A 93 1.56 3.94 -3.48
CA ALA A 93 0.82 5.02 -4.10
C ALA A 93 1.13 6.37 -3.42
N SER A 94 1.14 7.46 -4.20
CA SER A 94 1.24 8.81 -3.66
C SER A 94 0.18 9.09 -2.59
N GLY A 95 0.52 9.89 -1.58
CA GLY A 95 -0.38 10.22 -0.47
C GLY A 95 -1.70 10.89 -0.88
N LEU A 96 -1.78 11.47 -2.08
CA LEU A 96 -2.98 12.07 -2.65
C LEU A 96 -3.61 11.23 -3.77
N ALA A 97 -3.10 10.02 -4.02
CA ALA A 97 -3.60 9.15 -5.09
C ALA A 97 -5.05 8.74 -4.85
N LYS A 98 -5.84 8.80 -5.91
CA LYS A 98 -7.18 8.20 -5.94
C LYS A 98 -7.06 6.73 -6.29
N VAL A 99 -7.17 5.87 -5.30
CA VAL A 99 -7.07 4.42 -5.46
C VAL A 99 -8.08 3.90 -6.47
N GLU A 100 -9.30 4.44 -6.47
CA GLU A 100 -10.34 4.09 -7.43
C GLU A 100 -9.88 4.26 -8.89
N SER A 101 -9.22 5.37 -9.22
CA SER A 101 -8.74 5.62 -10.59
C SER A 101 -7.63 4.64 -10.99
N ILE A 102 -6.79 4.22 -10.04
CA ILE A 102 -5.79 3.17 -10.27
C ILE A 102 -6.50 1.85 -10.59
N LEU A 103 -7.45 1.44 -9.76
CA LEU A 103 -8.21 0.19 -9.94
C LEU A 103 -8.96 0.15 -11.26
N GLU A 104 -9.67 1.23 -11.64
CA GLU A 104 -10.37 1.33 -12.91
C GLU A 104 -9.43 1.21 -14.12
N THR A 105 -8.24 1.82 -14.02
CA THR A 105 -7.24 1.74 -15.09
C THR A 105 -6.67 0.34 -15.23
N LEU A 106 -6.36 -0.33 -14.12
CA LEU A 106 -5.88 -1.70 -14.11
C LEU A 106 -6.93 -2.66 -14.71
N ASP A 107 -8.16 -2.56 -14.24
CA ASP A 107 -9.27 -3.40 -14.74
C ASP A 107 -9.46 -3.27 -16.25
N ARG A 108 -9.36 -2.05 -16.76
CA ARG A 108 -9.59 -1.75 -18.18
C ARG A 108 -8.40 -2.11 -19.08
N TYR A 109 -7.17 -1.94 -18.61
CA TYR A 109 -5.98 -1.95 -19.47
C TYR A 109 -4.87 -2.92 -19.08
N CYS A 110 -4.89 -3.55 -17.90
CA CYS A 110 -3.78 -4.38 -17.43
C CYS A 110 -4.22 -5.83 -17.18
N ARG A 111 -4.10 -6.67 -18.19
CA ARG A 111 -4.43 -8.10 -18.10
C ARG A 111 -3.35 -8.95 -17.44
N GLU A 112 -2.18 -8.39 -17.24
CA GLU A 112 -1.02 -9.01 -16.61
C GLU A 112 -1.19 -9.13 -15.09
N VAL A 113 -2.10 -8.31 -14.51
CA VAL A 113 -2.49 -8.35 -13.11
C VAL A 113 -3.76 -9.19 -12.97
N ASP A 114 -3.67 -10.29 -12.24
CA ASP A 114 -4.75 -11.26 -12.00
C ASP A 114 -5.38 -11.14 -10.61
N GLY A 115 -4.87 -10.24 -9.78
CA GLY A 115 -5.44 -9.92 -8.46
C GLY A 115 -4.82 -8.65 -7.89
N VAL A 116 -5.64 -7.85 -7.22
CA VAL A 116 -5.21 -6.62 -6.55
C VAL A 116 -5.60 -6.68 -5.07
N LEU A 117 -4.66 -6.34 -4.19
CA LEU A 117 -4.89 -6.14 -2.76
C LEU A 117 -4.59 -4.69 -2.41
N VAL A 118 -5.57 -3.99 -1.88
CA VAL A 118 -5.40 -2.59 -1.43
C VAL A 118 -5.23 -2.55 0.08
N ILE A 119 -4.08 -2.07 0.52
CA ILE A 119 -3.76 -1.80 1.93
C ILE A 119 -3.74 -0.29 2.11
N THR A 120 -4.62 0.25 2.95
CA THR A 120 -4.66 1.67 3.24
C THR A 120 -4.23 1.95 4.68
N LEU A 121 -3.24 2.85 4.83
CA LEU A 121 -2.80 3.30 6.15
C LEU A 121 -3.64 4.49 6.61
N ALA A 122 -4.27 4.34 7.78
CA ALA A 122 -4.86 5.42 8.54
C ALA A 122 -3.89 5.82 9.66
N ASP A 123 -3.57 7.11 9.75
CA ASP A 123 -2.59 7.66 10.69
C ASP A 123 -3.28 8.17 11.95
N LEU A 124 -2.97 7.58 13.12
CA LEU A 124 -3.54 7.99 14.39
C LEU A 124 -3.20 9.45 14.76
N GLU A 125 -1.99 9.90 14.41
CA GLU A 125 -1.56 11.29 14.68
C GLU A 125 -2.36 12.33 13.86
N ARG A 126 -3.06 11.85 12.83
CA ARG A 126 -3.92 12.69 11.96
C ARG A 126 -5.37 12.24 12.00
N HIS A 127 -5.83 11.83 13.18
CA HIS A 127 -7.19 11.33 13.41
C HIS A 127 -8.28 12.31 12.97
N GLU A 128 -8.02 13.63 13.03
CA GLU A 128 -8.93 14.67 12.58
C GLU A 128 -9.35 14.51 11.12
N LEU A 129 -8.48 13.96 10.26
CA LEU A 129 -8.80 13.69 8.85
C LEU A 129 -9.91 12.63 8.65
N TYR A 130 -10.22 11.88 9.71
CA TYR A 130 -11.20 10.80 9.68
C TYR A 130 -12.41 11.11 10.57
N LEU A 131 -12.18 11.73 11.73
CA LEU A 131 -13.20 11.93 12.78
C LEU A 131 -14.00 13.21 12.59
N GLU A 132 -13.36 14.31 12.16
CA GLU A 132 -14.02 15.62 12.08
C GLU A 132 -14.66 15.85 10.71
N GLU A 133 -13.85 16.20 9.71
CA GLU A 133 -14.31 16.43 8.34
C GLU A 133 -13.49 15.56 7.36
N PRO A 134 -13.91 14.32 7.10
CA PRO A 134 -13.14 13.43 6.25
C PRO A 134 -13.05 13.97 4.82
N MET A 135 -11.84 14.21 4.39
CA MET A 135 -11.56 14.71 3.05
C MET A 135 -11.94 13.67 1.98
N PRO A 136 -12.45 14.07 0.82
CA PRO A 136 -12.91 13.12 -0.22
C PRO A 136 -11.86 12.09 -0.64
N PHE A 137 -10.57 12.45 -0.66
CA PHE A 137 -9.51 11.51 -1.01
C PHE A 137 -9.23 10.48 0.12
N VAL A 138 -9.37 10.88 1.40
CA VAL A 138 -9.25 9.96 2.55
C VAL A 138 -10.37 8.94 2.52
N ILE A 139 -11.60 9.40 2.29
CA ILE A 139 -12.77 8.52 2.12
C ILE A 139 -12.53 7.56 0.97
N ASN A 140 -12.05 8.05 -0.17
CA ASN A 140 -11.76 7.22 -1.34
C ASN A 140 -10.72 6.13 -1.02
N GLN A 141 -9.62 6.48 -0.35
CA GLN A 141 -8.58 5.53 0.01
C GLN A 141 -9.11 4.45 0.97
N VAL A 142 -9.82 4.84 2.03
CA VAL A 142 -10.36 3.89 3.02
C VAL A 142 -11.47 3.03 2.41
N SER A 143 -12.40 3.61 1.64
CA SER A 143 -13.54 2.87 1.07
C SER A 143 -13.14 1.84 0.02
N ARG A 144 -11.95 1.96 -0.57
CA ARG A 144 -11.42 1.03 -1.58
C ARG A 144 -10.40 0.04 -1.01
N ALA A 145 -10.13 0.10 0.30
CA ALA A 145 -9.21 -0.81 0.96
C ALA A 145 -9.82 -2.21 1.16
N ASP A 146 -9.01 -3.25 0.95
CA ASP A 146 -9.29 -4.60 1.41
C ASP A 146 -8.80 -4.78 2.86
N LEU A 147 -7.73 -4.07 3.21
CA LEU A 147 -7.14 -4.02 4.54
C LEU A 147 -6.84 -2.58 4.93
N VAL A 148 -7.37 -2.14 6.07
CA VAL A 148 -7.00 -0.87 6.69
C VAL A 148 -6.00 -1.16 7.81
N VAL A 149 -4.86 -0.48 7.77
CA VAL A 149 -3.87 -0.50 8.84
C VAL A 149 -3.97 0.80 9.62
N LEU A 150 -4.54 0.76 10.82
CA LEU A 150 -4.49 1.88 11.75
C LEU A 150 -3.10 1.97 12.34
N ASN A 151 -2.30 2.87 11.78
CA ASN A 151 -0.86 3.00 12.08
C ASN A 151 -0.60 4.05 13.15
N LYS A 152 0.59 4.00 13.73
CA LYS A 152 1.09 4.85 14.83
C LYS A 152 0.24 4.74 16.10
N THR A 153 -0.27 3.55 16.38
CA THR A 153 -1.09 3.33 17.58
C THR A 153 -0.31 3.46 18.90
N ASP A 154 1.00 3.55 18.81
CA ASP A 154 1.91 3.89 19.90
C ASP A 154 1.90 5.39 20.30
N SER A 155 1.40 6.26 19.43
CA SER A 155 1.39 7.72 19.64
C SER A 155 0.15 8.26 20.33
N GLY A 156 -0.88 7.43 20.62
CA GLY A 156 -2.15 7.89 21.19
C GLY A 156 -2.74 6.99 22.27
N GLY A 157 -3.71 7.53 23.00
CA GLY A 157 -4.44 6.80 24.02
C GLY A 157 -5.46 5.79 23.44
N GLU A 158 -5.83 4.79 24.25
CA GLU A 158 -6.76 3.72 23.85
C GLU A 158 -8.14 4.26 23.39
N GLU A 159 -8.62 5.34 23.99
CA GLU A 159 -9.90 5.95 23.63
C GLU A 159 -9.88 6.49 22.20
N LEU A 160 -8.81 7.20 21.82
CA LEU A 160 -8.64 7.72 20.46
C LEU A 160 -8.48 6.59 19.43
N VAL A 161 -7.68 5.57 19.76
CA VAL A 161 -7.53 4.38 18.93
C VAL A 161 -8.88 3.72 18.66
N ARG A 162 -9.71 3.55 19.71
CA ARG A 162 -11.04 2.95 19.59
C ARG A 162 -11.99 3.81 18.75
N ALA A 163 -12.01 5.14 19.00
CA ALA A 163 -12.86 6.04 18.23
C ALA A 163 -12.52 6.01 16.72
N LEU A 164 -11.22 5.98 16.40
CA LEU A 164 -10.79 5.91 15.01
C LEU A 164 -11.04 4.53 14.39
N GLU A 165 -10.89 3.45 15.15
CA GLU A 165 -11.23 2.08 14.73
C GLU A 165 -12.72 1.98 14.36
N GLU A 166 -13.61 2.48 15.21
CA GLU A 166 -15.06 2.52 14.95
C GLU A 166 -15.37 3.33 13.68
N ARG A 167 -14.74 4.49 13.54
CA ARG A 167 -14.94 5.35 12.36
C ARG A 167 -14.46 4.71 11.06
N LEU A 168 -13.31 4.06 11.07
CA LEU A 168 -12.78 3.34 9.90
C LEU A 168 -13.69 2.16 9.50
N ALA A 169 -14.22 1.45 10.49
CA ALA A 169 -15.19 0.37 10.25
C ALA A 169 -16.52 0.88 9.66
N GLU A 170 -16.97 2.07 10.05
CA GLU A 170 -18.14 2.74 9.44
C GLU A 170 -17.86 3.13 7.98
N LEU A 171 -16.68 3.68 7.69
CA LEU A 171 -16.29 4.10 6.34
C LEU A 171 -16.12 2.91 5.39
N ASN A 172 -15.63 1.79 5.88
CA ASN A 172 -15.49 0.56 5.11
C ASN A 172 -15.71 -0.71 5.96
N PRO A 173 -16.97 -1.14 6.13
CA PRO A 173 -17.30 -2.32 6.95
C PRO A 173 -16.85 -3.66 6.34
N ARG A 174 -16.32 -3.65 5.10
CA ARG A 174 -15.84 -4.86 4.42
C ARG A 174 -14.34 -5.06 4.58
N ALA A 175 -13.59 -4.01 4.84
CA ALA A 175 -12.16 -4.09 5.01
C ALA A 175 -11.78 -4.83 6.29
N GLY A 176 -10.73 -5.63 6.22
CA GLY A 176 -10.03 -6.04 7.45
C GLY A 176 -9.42 -4.81 8.12
N LEU A 177 -9.33 -4.81 9.46
CA LEU A 177 -8.67 -3.73 10.20
C LEU A 177 -7.61 -4.32 11.12
N ILE A 178 -6.40 -3.76 11.06
CA ILE A 178 -5.28 -4.13 11.94
C ILE A 178 -4.70 -2.86 12.56
N LYS A 179 -4.55 -2.86 13.88
CA LYS A 179 -3.84 -1.81 14.62
C LYS A 179 -2.35 -2.12 14.61
N ALA A 180 -1.52 -1.15 14.22
CA ALA A 180 -0.08 -1.36 14.08
C ALA A 180 0.74 -0.13 14.48
N SER A 181 2.02 -0.36 14.69
CA SER A 181 3.05 0.66 14.65
C SER A 181 4.14 0.19 13.68
N ALA A 182 4.13 0.75 12.48
CA ALA A 182 5.11 0.38 11.46
C ALA A 182 6.54 0.70 11.90
N LEU A 183 6.72 1.80 12.64
CA LEU A 183 8.01 2.23 13.18
C LEU A 183 8.59 1.21 14.19
N HIS A 184 7.75 0.67 15.06
CA HIS A 184 8.16 -0.27 16.11
C HIS A 184 7.96 -1.74 15.73
N GLY A 185 7.47 -2.01 14.52
CA GLY A 185 7.21 -3.37 14.05
C GLY A 185 5.99 -4.06 14.69
N SER A 186 5.22 -3.34 15.53
CA SER A 186 4.09 -3.93 16.24
C SER A 186 2.98 -4.33 15.26
N ASN A 187 2.55 -5.61 15.34
CA ASN A 187 1.51 -6.22 14.51
C ASN A 187 1.79 -6.24 12.98
N LEU A 188 3.03 -5.97 12.53
CA LEU A 188 3.39 -6.12 11.12
C LEU A 188 3.32 -7.57 10.65
N GLU A 189 3.60 -8.53 11.54
CA GLU A 189 3.44 -9.96 11.24
C GLU A 189 2.00 -10.33 10.87
N GLN A 190 1.00 -9.72 11.54
CA GLN A 190 -0.41 -9.93 11.20
C GLN A 190 -0.75 -9.38 9.81
N VAL A 191 -0.18 -8.22 9.44
CA VAL A 191 -0.35 -7.66 8.09
C VAL A 191 0.32 -8.57 7.06
N ALA A 192 1.54 -9.03 7.32
CA ALA A 192 2.26 -9.96 6.45
C ALA A 192 1.52 -11.30 6.29
N GLU A 193 0.95 -11.83 7.36
CA GLU A 193 0.13 -13.05 7.32
C GLU A 193 -1.10 -12.87 6.42
N LYS A 194 -1.82 -11.75 6.55
CA LYS A 194 -2.97 -11.42 5.66
C LYS A 194 -2.56 -11.37 4.20
N VAL A 195 -1.43 -10.71 3.90
CA VAL A 195 -0.86 -10.68 2.55
C VAL A 195 -0.50 -12.09 2.08
N GLY A 196 0.18 -12.88 2.92
CA GLY A 196 0.56 -14.26 2.60
C GLY A 196 -0.65 -15.17 2.34
N VAL A 197 -1.73 -15.03 3.12
CA VAL A 197 -2.98 -15.76 2.87
C VAL A 197 -3.55 -15.36 1.52
N TRP A 198 -3.65 -14.06 1.24
CA TRP A 198 -4.15 -13.56 -0.05
C TRP A 198 -3.27 -13.98 -1.23
N MET A 199 -1.95 -14.00 -1.08
CA MET A 199 -1.03 -14.50 -2.12
C MET A 199 -1.32 -15.94 -2.53
N ARG A 200 -1.79 -16.78 -1.61
CA ARG A 200 -2.14 -18.19 -1.87
C ARG A 200 -3.53 -18.39 -2.46
N THR A 201 -4.41 -17.39 -2.45
CA THR A 201 -5.72 -17.50 -3.09
C THR A 201 -5.53 -17.55 -4.61
N THR A 202 -6.13 -18.55 -5.26
CA THR A 202 -6.19 -18.62 -6.73
C THR A 202 -7.23 -17.62 -7.21
N SER A 203 -6.89 -16.82 -8.20
CA SER A 203 -7.80 -15.86 -8.85
C SER A 203 -8.83 -16.59 -9.70
#